data_d992a785937ead6af60901c4e085b636
#
_entry.id   d992a785937ead6af60901c4e085b636
#
_cell.length_a   1.000
_cell.length_b   1.000
_cell.length_c   1.000
_cell.angle_alpha   90.00
_cell.angle_beta   90.00
_cell.angle_gamma   90.00
#
_symmetry.space_group_name_H-M   'P 1'
#
loop_
_entity.id
_entity.type
_entity.pdbx_description
1 polymer ?
#
loop_
_entity_poly.entity_id
_entity_poly.type
_entity_poly.pdbx_seq_one_letter_code
_entity_poly.pdbx_strand_id
1 'polypeptide(L)'
;MAQGARQSSLFAAEDFTVAYESFAQANLQAYDFETIRNSMVDYINTNYPENFNDYINSSEFIALIELIAFLGHNLAFRADLGQRENYLSTAERRESALRIAQFLGYTPTRNVVASGFLKIDSVQTDEEVFDSTGVSLANVSTQFEDVTNPQSYQNFLTIMNSIFQNSSQFGSPFDTITRGGIVNDVYRTNSTNNTSNREFSNRVNNSKSTFSLHSVSTNNATNSLKEKDPNPYGVVDLLYKNDNSGFGSPDTGFFIGFKQGSLEFSDFTITNGLPNMILDINADNVANGEVWVQNIDEAGQVIKTWSRVDRLFGANTMFNAKNNAIRDIYTIASRENDQISIVFGDGNFGNIPRGNIRVWYRTGLNQSYTLTPDSFNQVAFTLDYVSASGNVNTARFTA
;
A
#
# COMPACT_ATOMS: atom_id res chain seq x y z
N MET A 1 8.66 -37.18 47.47
CA MET A 1 7.80 -38.21 46.89
C MET A 1 6.27 -37.97 47.08
N ALA A 2 5.84 -36.88 47.68
CA ALA A 2 4.40 -36.59 47.88
C ALA A 2 3.76 -35.70 46.81
N GLN A 3 4.56 -35.05 45.96
CA GLN A 3 4.03 -34.14 44.92
C GLN A 3 3.61 -34.86 43.62
N GLY A 4 4.23 -36.00 43.30
CA GLY A 4 3.86 -36.79 42.12
C GLY A 4 2.52 -37.53 42.25
N ALA A 5 2.15 -37.95 43.49
CA ALA A 5 0.89 -38.63 43.75
C ALA A 5 -0.33 -37.70 43.70
N ARG A 6 -0.17 -36.40 43.98
CA ARG A 6 -1.25 -35.41 43.90
C ARG A 6 -1.56 -34.99 42.45
N GLN A 7 -0.58 -34.94 41.56
CA GLN A 7 -0.81 -34.63 40.15
C GLN A 7 -1.49 -35.78 39.41
N SER A 8 -1.13 -37.05 39.72
CA SER A 8 -1.76 -38.20 39.08
C SER A 8 -3.21 -38.38 39.50
N SER A 9 -3.60 -38.02 40.76
CA SER A 9 -4.99 -38.10 41.21
C SER A 9 -5.88 -36.96 40.70
N LEU A 10 -5.30 -35.82 40.32
CA LEU A 10 -6.06 -34.69 39.74
C LEU A 10 -6.40 -34.91 38.27
N PHE A 11 -5.59 -35.70 37.55
CA PHE A 11 -5.83 -36.07 36.16
C PHE A 11 -6.46 -37.46 35.98
N ALA A 12 -6.67 -38.20 37.05
CA ALA A 12 -7.34 -39.52 37.08
C ALA A 12 -8.80 -39.43 37.54
N ALA A 13 -9.46 -38.30 37.40
CA ALA A 13 -10.89 -38.23 37.55
C ALA A 13 -11.53 -39.02 36.41
N GLU A 14 -12.29 -40.06 36.75
CA GLU A 14 -12.94 -40.99 35.81
C GLU A 14 -13.76 -40.28 34.74
N ASP A 15 -14.30 -39.10 35.04
CA ASP A 15 -15.06 -38.28 34.11
C ASP A 15 -14.25 -37.77 32.91
N PHE A 16 -12.95 -37.56 33.07
CA PHE A 16 -12.08 -37.09 31.96
C PHE A 16 -11.69 -38.22 31.00
N THR A 17 -11.55 -39.46 31.49
CA THR A 17 -11.29 -40.61 30.63
C THR A 17 -12.50 -40.95 29.78
N VAL A 18 -13.70 -40.89 30.33
CA VAL A 18 -14.95 -41.09 29.59
C VAL A 18 -15.16 -39.99 28.56
N ALA A 19 -14.88 -38.73 28.90
CA ALA A 19 -14.91 -37.63 27.95
C ALA A 19 -13.85 -37.81 26.83
N TYR A 20 -12.62 -38.21 27.18
CA TYR A 20 -11.57 -38.47 26.22
C TYR A 20 -11.84 -39.65 25.29
N GLU A 21 -12.41 -40.73 25.83
CA GLU A 21 -12.86 -41.89 25.05
C GLU A 21 -14.04 -41.55 24.16
N SER A 22 -14.99 -40.75 24.61
CA SER A 22 -16.08 -40.26 23.76
C SER A 22 -15.60 -39.32 22.64
N PHE A 23 -14.61 -38.48 22.90
CA PHE A 23 -13.97 -37.63 21.88
C PHE A 23 -13.07 -38.45 20.94
N ALA A 24 -12.39 -39.50 21.44
CA ALA A 24 -11.55 -40.36 20.59
C ALA A 24 -12.41 -41.28 19.69
N GLN A 25 -13.62 -41.61 20.10
CA GLN A 25 -14.59 -42.38 19.31
C GLN A 25 -15.46 -41.49 18.41
N ALA A 26 -15.54 -40.21 18.69
CA ALA A 26 -16.19 -39.25 17.81
C ALA A 26 -15.38 -39.16 16.53
N ASN A 27 -15.83 -39.81 15.48
CA ASN A 27 -15.22 -39.72 14.16
C ASN A 27 -15.50 -38.34 13.61
N LEU A 28 -14.56 -37.39 13.84
CA LEU A 28 -14.65 -36.01 13.42
C LEU A 28 -14.72 -35.85 11.89
N GLN A 29 -14.55 -36.93 11.11
CA GLN A 29 -14.68 -36.96 9.68
C GLN A 29 -16.11 -37.22 9.16
N ALA A 30 -17.06 -37.52 10.03
CA ALA A 30 -18.40 -37.94 9.67
C ALA A 30 -19.50 -36.95 10.05
N TYR A 31 -19.24 -35.66 10.05
CA TYR A 31 -20.25 -34.61 10.26
C TYR A 31 -20.89 -34.15 8.95
N ASP A 32 -21.13 -35.09 8.02
CA ASP A 32 -21.95 -34.81 6.87
C ASP A 32 -23.44 -34.79 7.24
N PHE A 33 -24.22 -34.12 6.44
CA PHE A 33 -25.66 -33.95 6.67
C PHE A 33 -26.39 -35.32 6.90
N GLU A 34 -26.07 -36.31 6.05
CA GLU A 34 -26.74 -37.64 6.14
C GLU A 34 -26.40 -38.39 7.41
N THR A 35 -25.13 -38.36 7.84
CA THR A 35 -24.69 -39.02 9.07
C THR A 35 -25.37 -38.40 10.29
N ILE A 36 -25.43 -37.07 10.38
CA ILE A 36 -26.11 -36.38 11.49
C ILE A 36 -27.61 -36.72 11.48
N ARG A 37 -28.25 -36.64 10.30
CA ARG A 37 -29.67 -36.98 10.14
C ARG A 37 -29.97 -38.41 10.60
N ASN A 38 -29.20 -39.36 10.10
CA ASN A 38 -29.41 -40.78 10.44
C ASN A 38 -29.15 -41.07 11.92
N SER A 39 -28.11 -40.47 12.51
CA SER A 39 -27.83 -40.56 13.94
C SER A 39 -28.98 -39.99 14.79
N MET A 40 -29.62 -38.91 14.39
CA MET A 40 -30.80 -38.37 15.07
C MET A 40 -31.99 -39.30 14.96
N VAL A 41 -32.24 -39.88 13.80
CA VAL A 41 -33.33 -40.85 13.58
C VAL A 41 -33.09 -42.08 14.42
N ASP A 42 -31.86 -42.65 14.45
CA ASP A 42 -31.49 -43.79 15.22
C ASP A 42 -31.60 -43.54 16.74
N TYR A 43 -31.22 -42.35 17.20
CA TYR A 43 -31.36 -41.92 18.58
C TYR A 43 -32.83 -41.88 18.99
N ILE A 44 -33.73 -41.37 18.17
CA ILE A 44 -35.16 -41.30 18.45
C ILE A 44 -35.76 -42.71 18.45
N ASN A 45 -35.42 -43.54 17.49
CA ASN A 45 -35.90 -44.94 17.45
C ASN A 45 -35.44 -45.76 18.63
N THR A 46 -34.22 -45.50 19.15
CA THR A 46 -33.66 -46.28 20.27
C THR A 46 -34.25 -45.82 21.61
N ASN A 47 -34.43 -44.53 21.83
CA ASN A 47 -34.83 -43.98 23.15
C ASN A 47 -36.34 -43.79 23.31
N TYR A 48 -37.08 -43.68 22.19
CA TYR A 48 -38.52 -43.39 22.19
C TYR A 48 -39.32 -44.33 21.27
N PRO A 49 -39.13 -45.65 21.32
CA PRO A 49 -39.71 -46.57 20.32
C PRO A 49 -41.23 -46.62 20.35
N GLU A 50 -41.84 -46.33 21.50
CA GLU A 50 -43.31 -46.41 21.63
C GLU A 50 -44.05 -45.14 21.18
N ASN A 51 -43.35 -44.02 21.14
CA ASN A 51 -43.98 -42.71 20.89
C ASN A 51 -43.79 -42.18 19.45
N PHE A 52 -42.87 -42.76 18.66
CA PHE A 52 -42.47 -42.20 17.39
C PHE A 52 -42.52 -43.14 16.18
N ASN A 53 -43.06 -44.33 16.31
CA ASN A 53 -43.07 -45.34 15.24
C ASN A 53 -43.83 -44.91 13.97
N ASP A 54 -44.86 -44.06 14.09
CA ASP A 54 -45.66 -43.60 12.96
C ASP A 54 -45.29 -42.16 12.51
N TYR A 55 -44.57 -41.39 13.32
CA TYR A 55 -44.26 -39.96 13.06
C TYR A 55 -42.95 -39.72 12.32
N ILE A 56 -42.05 -40.72 12.27
CA ILE A 56 -40.76 -40.58 11.56
C ILE A 56 -40.96 -40.35 10.07
N ASN A 57 -42.09 -40.77 9.52
CA ASN A 57 -42.44 -40.58 8.13
C ASN A 57 -43.36 -39.37 7.89
N SER A 58 -43.73 -38.60 8.92
CA SER A 58 -44.46 -37.37 8.71
C SER A 58 -43.57 -36.26 8.14
N SER A 59 -43.99 -35.60 7.10
CA SER A 59 -43.20 -34.59 6.36
C SER A 59 -42.74 -33.43 7.26
N GLU A 60 -43.51 -33.04 8.25
CA GLU A 60 -43.19 -31.92 9.15
C GLU A 60 -42.08 -32.29 10.15
N PHE A 61 -42.10 -33.52 10.69
CA PHE A 61 -41.12 -33.96 11.68
C PHE A 61 -39.77 -34.26 11.00
N ILE A 62 -39.79 -34.86 9.82
CA ILE A 62 -38.56 -35.09 9.00
C ILE A 62 -37.94 -33.75 8.62
N ALA A 63 -38.74 -32.77 8.21
CA ALA A 63 -38.22 -31.42 7.88
C ALA A 63 -37.55 -30.75 9.08
N LEU A 64 -38.03 -30.95 10.29
CA LEU A 64 -37.42 -30.43 11.51
C LEU A 64 -36.07 -31.14 11.83
N ILE A 65 -35.99 -32.45 11.66
CA ILE A 65 -34.75 -33.22 11.80
C ILE A 65 -33.74 -32.79 10.75
N GLU A 66 -34.14 -32.59 9.51
CA GLU A 66 -33.29 -32.14 8.44
C GLU A 66 -32.78 -30.70 8.67
N LEU A 67 -33.63 -29.82 9.21
CA LEU A 67 -33.18 -28.46 9.57
C LEU A 67 -32.12 -28.49 10.69
N ILE A 68 -32.32 -29.33 11.73
CA ILE A 68 -31.34 -29.47 12.80
C ILE A 68 -30.05 -30.13 12.29
N ALA A 69 -30.15 -31.15 11.42
CA ALA A 69 -28.99 -31.78 10.80
C ALA A 69 -28.21 -30.81 9.94
N PHE A 70 -28.90 -29.95 9.18
CA PHE A 70 -28.27 -28.87 8.39
C PHE A 70 -27.56 -27.85 9.28
N LEU A 71 -28.16 -27.45 10.39
CA LEU A 71 -27.50 -26.55 11.35
C LEU A 71 -26.28 -27.24 11.98
N GLY A 72 -26.39 -28.51 12.37
CA GLY A 72 -25.28 -29.31 12.90
C GLY A 72 -24.12 -29.42 11.91
N HIS A 73 -24.41 -29.70 10.64
CA HIS A 73 -23.42 -29.76 9.59
C HIS A 73 -22.70 -28.39 9.39
N ASN A 74 -23.46 -27.29 9.35
CA ASN A 74 -22.87 -25.95 9.24
C ASN A 74 -21.97 -25.58 10.42
N LEU A 75 -22.39 -25.95 11.66
CA LEU A 75 -21.59 -25.70 12.86
C LEU A 75 -20.33 -26.54 12.86
N ALA A 76 -20.42 -27.82 12.51
CA ALA A 76 -19.27 -28.71 12.40
C ALA A 76 -18.26 -28.23 11.35
N PHE A 77 -18.76 -27.84 10.17
CA PHE A 77 -17.92 -27.27 9.12
C PHE A 77 -17.19 -26.00 9.56
N ARG A 78 -17.89 -25.08 10.24
CA ARG A 78 -17.28 -23.85 10.76
C ARG A 78 -16.25 -24.15 11.86
N ALA A 79 -16.52 -25.13 12.71
CA ALA A 79 -15.59 -25.54 13.76
C ALA A 79 -14.32 -26.16 13.17
N ASP A 80 -14.45 -27.05 12.18
CA ASP A 80 -13.32 -27.67 11.48
C ASP A 80 -12.50 -26.62 10.73
N LEU A 81 -13.15 -25.74 9.96
CA LEU A 81 -12.49 -24.63 9.29
C LEU A 81 -11.75 -23.74 10.31
N GLY A 82 -12.38 -23.39 11.44
CA GLY A 82 -11.75 -22.59 12.49
C GLY A 82 -10.53 -23.27 13.09
N GLN A 83 -10.54 -24.58 13.26
CA GLN A 83 -9.38 -25.35 13.75
C GLN A 83 -8.27 -25.41 12.71
N ARG A 84 -8.60 -25.71 11.45
CA ARG A 84 -7.63 -25.78 10.34
C ARG A 84 -6.91 -24.46 10.13
N GLU A 85 -7.63 -23.34 10.24
CA GLU A 85 -7.09 -22.00 10.09
C GLU A 85 -6.12 -21.57 11.24
N ASN A 86 -6.05 -22.31 12.34
CA ASN A 86 -5.12 -22.03 13.44
C ASN A 86 -3.73 -22.62 13.24
N TYR A 87 -3.51 -23.48 12.26
CA TYR A 87 -2.23 -24.11 11.99
C TYR A 87 -1.70 -23.73 10.62
N LEU A 88 -0.44 -23.33 10.54
CA LEU A 88 0.20 -22.90 9.28
C LEU A 88 0.18 -23.99 8.18
N SER A 89 0.23 -25.26 8.58
CA SER A 89 0.21 -26.41 7.66
C SER A 89 -1.17 -26.69 7.05
N THR A 90 -2.23 -26.24 7.68
CA THR A 90 -3.62 -26.51 7.29
C THR A 90 -4.43 -25.26 6.98
N ALA A 91 -3.87 -24.07 7.24
CA ALA A 91 -4.49 -22.79 6.92
C ALA A 91 -4.61 -22.63 5.41
N GLU A 92 -5.82 -22.49 4.91
CA GLU A 92 -6.13 -22.26 3.49
C GLU A 92 -6.27 -20.76 3.18
N ARG A 93 -6.71 -19.98 4.17
CA ARG A 93 -6.87 -18.53 4.03
C ARG A 93 -5.54 -17.83 4.21
N ARG A 94 -5.18 -17.00 3.22
CA ARG A 94 -3.98 -16.17 3.27
C ARG A 94 -3.92 -15.30 4.54
N GLU A 95 -5.05 -14.75 4.96
CA GLU A 95 -5.16 -13.92 6.16
C GLU A 95 -4.75 -14.69 7.43
N SER A 96 -5.21 -15.95 7.58
CA SER A 96 -4.86 -16.80 8.70
C SER A 96 -3.36 -17.13 8.71
N ALA A 97 -2.81 -17.49 7.55
CA ALA A 97 -1.37 -17.73 7.40
C ALA A 97 -0.53 -16.50 7.76
N LEU A 98 -0.94 -15.31 7.29
CA LEU A 98 -0.26 -14.05 7.62
C LEU A 98 -0.35 -13.71 9.10
N ARG A 99 -1.51 -13.96 9.73
CA ARG A 99 -1.72 -13.75 11.18
C ARG A 99 -0.85 -14.67 12.01
N ILE A 100 -0.75 -15.95 11.65
CA ILE A 100 0.15 -16.92 12.30
C ILE A 100 1.61 -16.49 12.15
N ALA A 101 2.01 -16.07 10.95
CA ALA A 101 3.36 -15.58 10.69
C ALA A 101 3.69 -14.34 11.54
N GLN A 102 2.75 -13.40 11.68
CA GLN A 102 2.91 -12.23 12.55
C GLN A 102 3.03 -12.63 14.04
N PHE A 103 2.25 -13.62 14.47
CA PHE A 103 2.34 -14.15 15.84
C PHE A 103 3.72 -14.76 16.13
N LEU A 104 4.34 -15.42 15.15
CA LEU A 104 5.69 -15.95 15.22
C LEU A 104 6.79 -14.87 15.11
N GLY A 105 6.40 -13.58 14.98
CA GLY A 105 7.33 -12.45 14.86
C GLY A 105 7.80 -12.16 13.44
N TYR A 106 7.29 -12.88 12.44
CA TYR A 106 7.56 -12.57 11.04
C TYR A 106 6.63 -11.45 10.56
N THR A 107 7.20 -10.41 9.98
CA THR A 107 6.42 -9.31 9.36
C THR A 107 6.24 -9.62 7.87
N PRO A 108 5.09 -10.18 7.47
CA PRO A 108 4.85 -10.48 6.06
C PRO A 108 4.79 -9.19 5.25
N THR A 109 5.47 -9.17 4.12
CA THR A 109 5.45 -8.06 3.18
C THR A 109 4.48 -8.38 2.04
N ARG A 110 3.67 -7.39 1.66
CA ARG A 110 2.91 -7.42 0.41
C ARG A 110 3.84 -7.16 -0.77
N ASN A 111 3.31 -7.15 -1.97
CA ASN A 111 4.07 -6.85 -3.17
C ASN A 111 4.80 -5.51 -3.05
N VAL A 112 6.08 -5.51 -3.41
CA VAL A 112 6.91 -4.31 -3.48
C VAL A 112 6.92 -3.84 -4.93
N VAL A 113 6.68 -2.56 -5.14
CA VAL A 113 6.65 -1.97 -6.47
C VAL A 113 8.06 -1.73 -7.00
N ALA A 114 8.25 -1.92 -8.31
CA ALA A 114 9.47 -1.51 -8.97
C ALA A 114 9.57 0.02 -8.99
N SER A 115 10.76 0.54 -8.73
CA SER A 115 11.03 1.98 -8.68
C SER A 115 12.35 2.31 -9.35
N GLY A 116 12.45 3.52 -9.88
CA GLY A 116 13.66 4.01 -10.51
C GLY A 116 13.58 5.49 -10.86
N PHE A 117 14.51 5.91 -11.70
CA PHE A 117 14.57 7.27 -12.23
C PHE A 117 14.58 7.22 -13.75
N LEU A 118 13.79 8.08 -14.38
CA LEU A 118 13.84 8.34 -15.80
C LEU A 118 14.75 9.55 -16.04
N LYS A 119 15.73 9.41 -16.92
CA LYS A 119 16.55 10.53 -17.40
C LYS A 119 15.75 11.30 -18.46
N ILE A 120 15.67 12.60 -18.33
CA ILE A 120 14.98 13.47 -19.29
C ILE A 120 15.93 13.75 -20.45
N ASP A 121 15.56 13.30 -21.63
CA ASP A 121 16.33 13.50 -22.86
C ASP A 121 15.98 14.81 -23.55
N SER A 122 14.69 15.15 -23.60
CA SER A 122 14.24 16.37 -24.26
C SER A 122 13.08 17.05 -23.53
N VAL A 123 12.95 18.34 -23.75
CA VAL A 123 11.84 19.15 -23.26
C VAL A 123 11.31 20.06 -24.40
N GLN A 124 9.99 20.25 -24.39
CA GLN A 124 9.25 21.14 -25.25
C GLN A 124 8.22 21.90 -24.44
N THR A 125 8.02 23.19 -24.69
CA THR A 125 6.96 23.98 -24.05
C THR A 125 6.11 24.70 -25.08
N ASP A 126 4.87 24.98 -24.73
CA ASP A 126 3.98 25.86 -25.46
C ASP A 126 4.16 27.35 -25.07
N GLU A 127 4.93 27.62 -24.02
CA GLU A 127 5.29 28.99 -23.62
C GLU A 127 6.18 29.65 -24.67
N GLU A 128 5.92 30.92 -24.94
CA GLU A 128 6.76 31.73 -25.82
C GLU A 128 8.03 32.18 -25.10
N VAL A 129 9.04 31.31 -25.11
CA VAL A 129 10.36 31.54 -24.55
C VAL A 129 11.32 31.82 -25.72
N PHE A 130 12.24 32.76 -25.55
CA PHE A 130 13.20 33.13 -26.59
C PHE A 130 14.62 32.69 -26.23
N ASP A 131 15.36 32.26 -27.23
CA ASP A 131 16.77 31.93 -27.05
C ASP A 131 17.63 33.23 -26.99
N SER A 132 18.94 33.05 -26.84
CA SER A 132 19.91 34.15 -26.78
C SER A 132 19.99 35.00 -28.06
N THR A 133 19.43 34.51 -29.17
CA THR A 133 19.40 35.18 -30.46
C THR A 133 18.05 35.83 -30.77
N GLY A 134 17.06 35.68 -29.88
CA GLY A 134 15.72 36.20 -30.03
C GLY A 134 14.78 35.32 -30.85
N VAL A 135 15.13 34.07 -31.09
CA VAL A 135 14.27 33.08 -31.77
C VAL A 135 13.36 32.44 -30.77
N SER A 136 12.07 32.33 -31.09
CA SER A 136 11.09 31.66 -30.24
C SER A 136 11.33 30.14 -30.15
N LEU A 137 11.30 29.61 -28.93
CA LEU A 137 11.42 28.18 -28.61
C LEU A 137 10.08 27.53 -28.40
N ALA A 138 8.96 28.24 -28.56
CA ALA A 138 7.63 27.70 -28.41
C ALA A 138 7.41 26.51 -29.35
N ASN A 139 7.00 25.38 -28.80
CA ASN A 139 6.79 24.12 -29.52
C ASN A 139 8.06 23.54 -30.21
N VAL A 140 9.24 23.99 -29.79
CA VAL A 140 10.51 23.44 -30.26
C VAL A 140 11.00 22.40 -29.24
N SER A 141 11.28 21.18 -29.71
CA SER A 141 11.91 20.15 -28.89
C SER A 141 13.40 20.41 -28.76
N THR A 142 13.87 20.56 -27.55
CA THR A 142 15.28 20.77 -27.23
C THR A 142 15.83 19.58 -26.47
N GLN A 143 17.06 19.19 -26.79
CA GLN A 143 17.68 17.98 -26.19
C GLN A 143 18.75 18.37 -25.17
N PHE A 144 18.83 17.58 -24.09
CA PHE A 144 19.86 17.73 -23.06
C PHE A 144 21.26 17.38 -23.62
N GLU A 145 21.33 16.28 -24.37
CA GLU A 145 22.56 15.78 -24.97
C GLU A 145 22.53 15.96 -26.49
N ASP A 146 22.83 17.14 -26.98
CA ASP A 146 23.09 17.32 -28.41
C ASP A 146 24.55 17.71 -28.60
N VAL A 147 25.40 16.71 -28.83
CA VAL A 147 26.84 16.87 -29.03
C VAL A 147 27.12 17.65 -30.34
N THR A 148 26.17 17.60 -31.27
CA THR A 148 26.29 18.25 -32.57
C THR A 148 25.83 19.71 -32.57
N ASN A 149 25.01 20.08 -31.58
CA ASN A 149 24.45 21.41 -31.45
C ASN A 149 24.50 21.93 -30.01
N PRO A 150 25.59 22.56 -29.58
CA PRO A 150 25.69 23.14 -28.23
C PRO A 150 24.60 24.16 -27.90
N GLN A 151 23.99 24.78 -28.92
CA GLN A 151 22.88 25.70 -28.75
C GLN A 151 21.61 24.94 -28.26
N SER A 152 21.41 23.68 -28.64
CA SER A 152 20.29 22.87 -28.18
C SER A 152 20.31 22.70 -26.66
N TYR A 153 21.47 22.47 -26.07
CA TYR A 153 21.61 22.40 -24.61
C TYR A 153 21.27 23.73 -23.92
N GLN A 154 21.73 24.86 -24.47
CA GLN A 154 21.40 26.17 -23.93
C GLN A 154 19.90 26.47 -24.04
N ASN A 155 19.27 26.09 -25.14
CA ASN A 155 17.83 26.20 -25.33
C ASN A 155 17.06 25.29 -24.37
N PHE A 156 17.55 24.06 -24.15
CA PHE A 156 17.00 23.15 -23.12
C PHE A 156 17.04 23.82 -21.74
N LEU A 157 18.17 24.37 -21.31
CA LEU A 157 18.28 25.08 -20.04
C LEU A 157 17.37 26.29 -19.95
N THR A 158 17.20 27.00 -21.05
CA THR A 158 16.34 28.19 -21.14
C THR A 158 14.86 27.79 -20.88
N ILE A 159 14.40 26.71 -21.51
CA ILE A 159 13.05 26.16 -21.25
C ILE A 159 12.93 25.64 -19.80
N MET A 160 13.92 24.88 -19.31
CA MET A 160 13.89 24.40 -17.94
C MET A 160 13.81 25.53 -16.93
N ASN A 161 14.54 26.65 -17.15
CA ASN A 161 14.47 27.82 -16.27
C ASN A 161 13.10 28.50 -16.26
N SER A 162 12.34 28.47 -17.36
CA SER A 162 10.97 29.00 -17.38
C SER A 162 10.00 28.11 -16.57
N ILE A 163 10.28 26.80 -16.50
CA ILE A 163 9.48 25.82 -15.77
C ILE A 163 9.76 25.88 -14.26
N PHE A 164 10.98 26.22 -13.86
CA PHE A 164 11.36 26.27 -12.45
C PHE A 164 10.74 27.47 -11.72
N GLN A 165 10.52 27.33 -10.42
CA GLN A 165 10.23 28.47 -9.57
C GLN A 165 11.44 29.43 -9.52
N ASN A 166 11.18 30.71 -9.37
CA ASN A 166 12.24 31.75 -9.32
C ASN A 166 13.36 31.44 -8.33
N SER A 167 13.06 30.73 -7.24
CA SER A 167 14.01 30.27 -6.22
C SER A 167 14.75 28.98 -6.57
N SER A 168 14.53 28.42 -7.75
CA SER A 168 15.07 27.11 -8.16
C SER A 168 15.60 27.13 -9.60
N GLN A 169 16.10 28.27 -10.06
CA GLN A 169 16.74 28.36 -11.38
C GLN A 169 17.98 27.47 -11.44
N PHE A 170 18.33 27.02 -12.67
CA PHE A 170 19.53 26.22 -12.89
C PHE A 170 20.79 26.95 -12.37
N GLY A 171 21.56 26.26 -11.54
CA GLY A 171 22.66 26.85 -10.79
C GLY A 171 22.28 27.33 -9.36
N SER A 172 20.99 27.36 -9.02
CA SER A 172 20.48 27.68 -7.69
C SER A 172 19.41 26.70 -7.30
N PRO A 173 19.77 25.45 -6.96
CA PRO A 173 18.80 24.41 -6.62
C PRO A 173 18.05 24.74 -5.34
N PHE A 174 16.84 24.19 -5.18
CA PHE A 174 16.06 24.29 -3.98
C PHE A 174 16.74 23.57 -2.80
N ASP A 175 17.37 22.41 -3.09
CA ASP A 175 18.12 21.63 -2.10
C ASP A 175 19.22 20.82 -2.82
N THR A 176 20.29 20.48 -2.09
CA THR A 176 21.45 19.74 -2.62
C THR A 176 21.90 18.69 -1.62
N ILE A 177 22.13 17.48 -2.09
CA ILE A 177 22.84 16.43 -1.32
C ILE A 177 23.91 15.76 -2.16
N THR A 178 25.01 15.35 -1.53
CA THR A 178 26.07 14.58 -2.20
C THR A 178 26.08 13.15 -1.65
N ARG A 179 25.95 12.18 -2.53
CA ARG A 179 25.93 10.77 -2.17
C ARG A 179 26.85 9.97 -3.12
N GLY A 180 27.82 9.24 -2.55
CA GLY A 180 28.74 8.42 -3.35
C GLY A 180 29.55 9.20 -4.38
N GLY A 181 29.86 10.47 -4.12
CA GLY A 181 30.56 11.35 -5.07
C GLY A 181 29.67 12.01 -6.12
N ILE A 182 28.39 11.64 -6.20
CA ILE A 182 27.42 12.24 -7.12
C ILE A 182 26.70 13.38 -6.40
N VAL A 183 26.71 14.56 -7.00
CA VAL A 183 25.94 15.71 -6.56
C VAL A 183 24.50 15.50 -7.06
N ASN A 184 23.53 15.67 -6.16
CA ASN A 184 22.10 15.56 -6.44
C ASN A 184 21.44 16.89 -6.05
N ASP A 185 21.06 17.66 -7.05
CA ASP A 185 20.38 18.94 -6.88
C ASP A 185 18.89 18.78 -7.16
N VAL A 186 18.06 19.28 -6.28
CA VAL A 186 16.60 19.26 -6.44
C VAL A 186 16.14 20.61 -6.97
N TYR A 187 15.49 20.60 -8.12
CA TYR A 187 14.89 21.76 -8.75
C TYR A 187 13.38 21.72 -8.65
N ARG A 188 12.81 22.74 -8.07
CA ARG A 188 11.37 22.85 -7.88
C ARG A 188 10.73 23.49 -9.09
N THR A 189 9.73 22.81 -9.67
CA THR A 189 8.96 23.35 -10.77
C THR A 189 7.82 24.23 -10.26
N ASN A 190 7.44 25.24 -11.02
CA ASN A 190 6.27 26.07 -10.74
C ASN A 190 5.00 25.40 -11.28
N SER A 191 4.75 24.17 -10.83
CA SER A 191 3.66 23.33 -11.33
C SER A 191 2.32 23.68 -10.70
N THR A 192 1.24 23.45 -11.45
CA THR A 192 -0.15 23.58 -11.01
C THR A 192 -0.68 22.30 -10.40
N ASN A 193 -1.91 22.35 -9.86
CA ASN A 193 -2.62 21.26 -9.21
C ASN A 193 -3.01 20.08 -10.12
N ASN A 194 -2.31 19.86 -11.20
CA ASN A 194 -2.73 18.85 -12.16
C ASN A 194 -2.18 17.48 -11.76
N THR A 195 -3.03 16.63 -11.19
CA THR A 195 -2.69 15.25 -10.80
C THR A 195 -2.85 14.26 -11.93
N SER A 196 -3.59 14.61 -13.00
CA SER A 196 -4.05 13.67 -14.02
C SER A 196 -2.97 13.16 -14.97
N ASN A 197 -1.84 13.87 -15.11
CA ASN A 197 -0.82 13.57 -16.11
C ASN A 197 0.49 13.00 -15.53
N ARG A 198 0.45 12.46 -14.30
CA ARG A 198 1.64 11.89 -13.64
C ARG A 198 1.75 10.38 -13.82
N GLU A 199 1.03 9.82 -14.77
CA GLU A 199 1.07 8.40 -15.07
C GLU A 199 1.46 8.18 -16.53
N PHE A 200 2.22 7.14 -16.76
CA PHE A 200 2.50 6.62 -18.09
C PHE A 200 2.34 5.10 -18.13
N SER A 201 2.09 4.58 -19.32
CA SER A 201 1.98 3.14 -19.52
C SER A 201 3.05 2.69 -20.49
N ASN A 202 3.72 1.60 -20.14
CA ASN A 202 4.69 0.99 -21.05
C ASN A 202 4.50 -0.54 -21.02
N ARG A 203 5.00 -1.23 -22.04
CA ARG A 203 5.00 -2.69 -22.11
C ARG A 203 6.29 -3.23 -21.50
N VAL A 204 6.13 -4.02 -20.45
CA VAL A 204 7.23 -4.78 -19.85
C VAL A 204 6.91 -6.26 -20.00
N ASN A 205 7.81 -7.04 -20.59
CA ASN A 205 7.60 -8.47 -20.87
C ASN A 205 6.27 -8.77 -21.57
N ASN A 206 5.93 -8.01 -22.62
CA ASN A 206 4.68 -8.10 -23.39
C ASN A 206 3.39 -7.76 -22.60
N SER A 207 3.48 -7.39 -21.33
CA SER A 207 2.36 -6.94 -20.52
C SER A 207 2.33 -5.42 -20.43
N LYS A 208 1.14 -4.81 -20.57
CA LYS A 208 0.98 -3.39 -20.35
C LYS A 208 0.99 -3.12 -18.84
N SER A 209 1.94 -2.32 -18.39
CA SER A 209 2.07 -1.89 -16.99
C SER A 209 1.93 -0.38 -16.90
N THR A 210 1.28 0.09 -15.86
CA THR A 210 1.14 1.51 -15.53
C THR A 210 2.20 1.89 -14.50
N PHE A 211 2.77 3.06 -14.65
CA PHE A 211 3.78 3.65 -13.77
C PHE A 211 3.35 5.05 -13.41
N SER A 212 3.54 5.42 -12.16
CA SER A 212 3.28 6.76 -11.65
C SER A 212 4.59 7.50 -11.40
N LEU A 213 4.63 8.75 -11.83
CA LEU A 213 5.75 9.67 -11.59
C LEU A 213 5.63 10.25 -10.17
N HIS A 214 6.75 10.42 -9.50
CA HIS A 214 6.79 11.04 -8.19
C HIS A 214 7.94 12.03 -8.04
N SER A 215 7.71 13.02 -7.21
CA SER A 215 8.75 13.96 -6.79
C SER A 215 9.62 13.33 -5.71
N VAL A 216 10.87 13.75 -5.64
CA VAL A 216 11.80 13.36 -4.57
C VAL A 216 12.01 14.51 -3.60
N SER A 217 12.19 14.17 -2.34
CA SER A 217 12.65 15.07 -1.30
C SER A 217 13.99 14.59 -0.75
N THR A 218 14.79 15.53 -0.32
CA THR A 218 16.07 15.27 0.32
C THR A 218 15.88 15.14 1.83
N ASN A 219 16.67 14.27 2.43
CA ASN A 219 16.82 14.21 3.88
C ASN A 219 18.29 14.41 4.22
N ASN A 220 18.65 15.64 4.59
CA ASN A 220 20.02 16.02 4.90
C ASN A 220 20.57 15.31 6.14
N ALA A 221 19.70 14.95 7.09
CA ALA A 221 20.13 14.24 8.32
C ALA A 221 20.59 12.81 8.02
N THR A 222 19.98 12.14 7.04
CA THR A 222 20.32 10.76 6.64
C THR A 222 21.04 10.70 5.29
N ASN A 223 21.29 11.84 4.65
CA ASN A 223 21.86 11.96 3.32
C ASN A 223 21.19 11.03 2.31
N SER A 224 19.86 11.06 2.27
CA SER A 224 19.05 10.15 1.45
C SER A 224 17.98 10.90 0.65
N LEU A 225 17.66 10.33 -0.52
CA LEU A 225 16.51 10.72 -1.32
C LEU A 225 15.31 9.86 -0.92
N LYS A 226 14.15 10.49 -0.74
CA LYS A 226 12.87 9.84 -0.46
C LYS A 226 11.83 10.31 -1.44
N GLU A 227 10.83 9.48 -1.70
CA GLU A 227 9.62 9.93 -2.33
C GLU A 227 8.95 11.00 -1.46
N LYS A 228 8.52 12.07 -2.10
CA LYS A 228 7.75 13.11 -1.43
C LYS A 228 6.32 12.62 -1.19
N ASP A 229 5.78 12.91 -0.01
CA ASP A 229 4.41 12.54 0.31
C ASP A 229 3.45 13.07 -0.77
N PRO A 230 2.47 12.27 -1.19
CA PRO A 230 1.50 12.70 -2.20
C PRO A 230 0.78 13.98 -1.77
N ASN A 231 0.72 14.94 -2.66
CA ASN A 231 -0.02 16.17 -2.46
C ASN A 231 -0.54 16.67 -3.82
N PRO A 232 -1.87 16.74 -4.02
CA PRO A 232 -2.45 17.21 -5.29
C PRO A 232 -2.09 18.66 -5.60
N TYR A 233 -1.84 19.46 -4.57
CA TYR A 233 -1.41 20.87 -4.69
C TYR A 233 0.11 21.02 -4.59
N GLY A 234 0.81 19.90 -4.54
CA GLY A 234 2.27 19.89 -4.44
C GLY A 234 2.93 20.22 -5.76
N VAL A 235 4.00 20.98 -5.68
CA VAL A 235 4.90 21.20 -6.80
C VAL A 235 5.64 19.92 -7.17
N VAL A 236 6.00 19.76 -8.43
CA VAL A 236 6.85 18.65 -8.89
C VAL A 236 8.30 19.08 -8.71
N ASP A 237 9.09 18.20 -8.15
CA ASP A 237 10.53 18.42 -8.00
C ASP A 237 11.27 17.47 -8.95
N LEU A 238 12.17 18.05 -9.76
CA LEU A 238 13.07 17.32 -10.65
C LEU A 238 14.44 17.19 -10.00
N LEU A 239 15.08 16.06 -10.21
CA LEU A 239 16.40 15.79 -9.68
C LEU A 239 17.43 16.00 -10.78
N TYR A 240 18.43 16.86 -10.57
CA TYR A 240 19.61 16.93 -11.41
C TYR A 240 20.75 16.16 -10.72
N LYS A 241 21.31 15.21 -11.42
CA LYS A 241 22.49 14.47 -10.97
C LYS A 241 23.69 14.89 -11.78
N ASN A 242 24.86 14.93 -11.14
CA ASN A 242 26.12 15.18 -11.81
C ASN A 242 27.22 14.34 -11.16
N ASP A 243 27.73 13.41 -11.93
CA ASP A 243 28.84 12.52 -11.54
C ASP A 243 30.22 13.04 -11.98
N ASN A 244 30.29 14.24 -12.54
CA ASN A 244 31.47 14.87 -13.11
C ASN A 244 32.09 14.10 -14.30
N SER A 245 31.40 13.17 -14.91
CA SER A 245 31.86 12.42 -16.09
C SER A 245 31.44 13.06 -17.43
N GLY A 246 30.70 14.17 -17.36
CA GLY A 246 30.17 14.88 -18.51
C GLY A 246 28.73 14.51 -18.89
N PHE A 247 28.19 15.22 -19.88
CA PHE A 247 26.76 15.12 -20.25
C PHE A 247 26.38 13.76 -20.84
N GLY A 248 27.30 13.04 -21.46
CA GLY A 248 27.06 11.69 -22.00
C GLY A 248 27.01 10.60 -20.96
N SER A 249 27.21 10.93 -19.66
CA SER A 249 27.08 9.94 -18.58
C SER A 249 25.60 9.60 -18.33
N PRO A 250 25.26 8.33 -18.12
CA PRO A 250 23.91 7.92 -17.71
C PRO A 250 23.51 8.52 -16.36
N ASP A 251 24.48 8.91 -15.52
CA ASP A 251 24.26 9.48 -14.20
C ASP A 251 24.35 11.01 -14.15
N THR A 252 24.49 11.68 -15.31
CA THR A 252 24.43 13.13 -15.42
C THR A 252 23.22 13.58 -16.22
N GLY A 253 22.42 14.51 -15.68
CA GLY A 253 21.22 15.06 -16.32
C GLY A 253 20.07 15.29 -15.36
N PHE A 254 18.91 15.62 -15.93
CA PHE A 254 17.67 15.78 -15.18
C PHE A 254 16.94 14.44 -15.10
N PHE A 255 16.40 14.16 -13.93
CA PHE A 255 15.70 12.91 -13.63
C PHE A 255 14.39 13.18 -12.93
N ILE A 256 13.42 12.30 -13.18
CA ILE A 256 12.17 12.21 -12.42
C ILE A 256 12.01 10.79 -11.88
N GLY A 257 11.54 10.67 -10.64
CA GLY A 257 11.27 9.37 -10.03
C GLY A 257 10.03 8.72 -10.63
N PHE A 258 10.05 7.40 -10.77
CA PHE A 258 8.88 6.63 -11.14
C PHE A 258 8.72 5.39 -10.24
N LYS A 259 7.48 4.96 -10.08
CA LYS A 259 7.12 3.70 -9.44
C LYS A 259 6.04 2.98 -10.23
N GLN A 260 6.09 1.66 -10.19
CA GLN A 260 5.07 0.82 -10.80
C GLN A 260 3.72 1.02 -10.09
N GLY A 261 2.65 1.04 -10.86
CA GLY A 261 1.29 1.13 -10.39
C GLY A 261 0.71 2.54 -10.43
N SER A 262 -0.57 2.63 -10.16
CA SER A 262 -1.34 3.87 -10.09
C SER A 262 -1.42 4.38 -8.66
N LEU A 263 -1.26 5.67 -8.47
CA LEU A 263 -1.44 6.32 -7.18
C LEU A 263 -2.88 6.80 -7.05
N GLU A 264 -3.62 6.19 -6.15
CA GLU A 264 -5.04 6.45 -5.90
C GLU A 264 -5.25 6.98 -4.48
N PHE A 265 -6.45 7.49 -4.21
CA PHE A 265 -6.81 7.90 -2.85
C PHE A 265 -8.27 7.60 -2.53
N SER A 266 -8.54 7.51 -1.23
CA SER A 266 -9.89 7.43 -0.66
C SER A 266 -10.06 8.47 0.43
N ASP A 267 -11.18 9.21 0.39
CA ASP A 267 -11.49 10.24 1.38
C ASP A 267 -12.54 9.74 2.37
N PHE A 268 -12.31 10.04 3.64
CA PHE A 268 -13.17 9.68 4.76
C PHE A 268 -13.46 10.92 5.62
N THR A 269 -14.74 11.16 5.94
CA THR A 269 -15.13 12.21 6.89
C THR A 269 -15.47 11.58 8.23
N ILE A 270 -14.67 11.86 9.25
CA ILE A 270 -14.81 11.31 10.59
C ILE A 270 -15.33 12.41 11.54
N THR A 271 -16.62 12.36 11.84
CA THR A 271 -17.26 13.29 12.79
C THR A 271 -17.00 12.88 14.22
N ASN A 272 -17.17 11.57 14.52
CA ASN A 272 -16.97 11.00 15.84
C ASN A 272 -15.92 9.88 15.75
N GLY A 273 -14.65 10.21 16.00
CA GLY A 273 -13.60 9.22 16.08
C GLY A 273 -13.76 8.31 17.29
N LEU A 274 -13.53 7.02 17.10
CA LEU A 274 -13.57 6.01 18.15
C LEU A 274 -12.15 5.47 18.41
N PRO A 275 -11.87 5.02 19.65
CA PRO A 275 -10.62 4.30 19.94
C PRO A 275 -10.46 3.07 19.04
N ASN A 276 -9.24 2.84 18.53
CA ASN A 276 -8.91 1.75 17.61
C ASN A 276 -9.77 1.73 16.34
N MET A 277 -10.12 2.91 15.84
CA MET A 277 -10.92 3.04 14.62
C MET A 277 -10.22 2.39 13.43
N ILE A 278 -11.01 1.72 12.61
CA ILE A 278 -10.55 1.03 11.40
C ILE A 278 -11.18 1.68 10.18
N LEU A 279 -10.35 2.00 9.18
CA LEU A 279 -10.81 2.43 7.86
C LEU A 279 -10.40 1.38 6.83
N ASP A 280 -11.38 0.83 6.14
CA ASP A 280 -11.16 -0.20 5.12
C ASP A 280 -10.95 0.42 3.75
N ILE A 281 -9.86 0.04 3.10
CA ILE A 281 -9.54 0.36 1.71
C ILE A 281 -9.81 -0.89 0.88
N ASN A 282 -10.84 -0.82 0.05
CA ASN A 282 -11.29 -1.95 -0.77
C ASN A 282 -10.61 -2.00 -2.16
N ALA A 283 -9.43 -1.40 -2.28
CA ALA A 283 -8.61 -1.51 -3.47
C ALA A 283 -7.76 -2.78 -3.41
N ASP A 284 -7.75 -3.56 -4.48
CA ASP A 284 -6.97 -4.78 -4.60
C ASP A 284 -5.50 -4.45 -4.91
N ASN A 285 -4.59 -5.36 -4.51
CA ASN A 285 -3.15 -5.29 -4.80
C ASN A 285 -2.49 -3.98 -4.32
N VAL A 286 -2.84 -3.50 -3.14
CA VAL A 286 -2.17 -2.35 -2.52
C VAL A 286 -0.74 -2.71 -2.16
N ALA A 287 0.21 -1.96 -2.69
CA ALA A 287 1.63 -2.22 -2.54
C ALA A 287 2.12 -1.98 -1.10
N ASN A 288 3.14 -2.77 -0.70
CA ASN A 288 3.72 -2.64 0.62
C ASN A 288 4.55 -1.35 0.75
N GLY A 289 4.31 -0.60 1.81
CA GLY A 289 5.03 0.66 2.05
C GLY A 289 4.47 1.89 1.32
N GLU A 290 3.56 1.69 0.39
CA GLU A 290 3.02 2.72 -0.50
C GLU A 290 1.63 3.19 -0.03
N VAL A 291 1.55 3.61 1.24
CA VAL A 291 0.31 4.11 1.84
C VAL A 291 0.63 5.32 2.70
N TRP A 292 -0.11 6.41 2.48
CA TRP A 292 0.01 7.67 3.24
C TRP A 292 -1.35 8.09 3.75
N VAL A 293 -1.41 8.48 5.01
CA VAL A 293 -2.64 8.94 5.65
C VAL A 293 -2.46 10.41 6.02
N GLN A 294 -3.37 11.25 5.56
CA GLN A 294 -3.29 12.70 5.71
C GLN A 294 -4.62 13.26 6.22
N ASN A 295 -4.55 14.24 7.11
CA ASN A 295 -5.70 15.11 7.34
C ASN A 295 -5.69 16.23 6.30
N ILE A 296 -6.84 16.49 5.73
CA ILE A 296 -7.05 17.54 4.74
C ILE A 296 -8.10 18.54 5.23
N ASP A 297 -8.01 19.77 4.75
CA ASP A 297 -9.04 20.78 4.93
C ASP A 297 -10.19 20.63 3.91
N GLU A 298 -11.17 21.52 3.94
CA GLU A 298 -12.29 21.52 3.00
C GLU A 298 -11.85 21.83 1.55
N ALA A 299 -10.72 22.50 1.37
CA ALA A 299 -10.12 22.78 0.07
C ALA A 299 -9.23 21.59 -0.43
N GLY A 300 -9.08 20.54 0.37
CA GLY A 300 -8.24 19.38 0.04
C GLY A 300 -6.76 19.58 0.33
N GLN A 301 -6.36 20.69 0.99
CA GLN A 301 -4.97 20.93 1.38
C GLN A 301 -4.58 20.05 2.57
N VAL A 302 -3.33 19.60 2.58
CA VAL A 302 -2.81 18.74 3.64
C VAL A 302 -2.54 19.58 4.90
N ILE A 303 -3.27 19.30 5.99
CA ILE A 303 -3.06 19.91 7.30
C ILE A 303 -1.92 19.19 8.03
N LYS A 304 -1.94 17.86 8.01
CA LYS A 304 -0.91 17.00 8.63
C LYS A 304 -0.86 15.62 8.00
N THR A 305 0.29 14.97 8.12
CA THR A 305 0.49 13.57 7.70
C THR A 305 0.66 12.68 8.93
N TRP A 306 0.00 11.52 8.93
CA TRP A 306 0.13 10.50 9.95
C TRP A 306 1.36 9.63 9.69
N SER A 307 1.99 9.16 10.77
CA SER A 307 3.16 8.30 10.68
C SER A 307 2.78 6.82 10.77
N ARG A 308 3.24 6.03 9.83
CA ARG A 308 3.07 4.58 9.88
C ARG A 308 3.98 3.97 10.94
N VAL A 309 3.41 3.04 11.72
CA VAL A 309 4.13 2.20 12.69
C VAL A 309 3.78 0.73 12.44
N ASP A 310 4.70 -0.17 12.76
CA ASP A 310 4.44 -1.61 12.57
C ASP A 310 3.44 -2.14 13.58
N ARG A 311 3.43 -1.59 14.80
CA ARG A 311 2.51 -1.96 15.88
C ARG A 311 2.09 -0.72 16.65
N LEU A 312 0.80 -0.62 16.96
CA LEU A 312 0.25 0.48 17.79
C LEU A 312 0.64 0.35 19.25
N PHE A 313 0.97 -0.85 19.71
CA PHE A 313 1.34 -1.17 21.07
C PHE A 313 2.74 -1.81 21.10
N GLY A 314 3.59 -1.36 22.00
CA GLY A 314 4.94 -1.90 22.16
C GLY A 314 5.93 -0.86 22.67
N ALA A 315 7.21 -1.24 22.81
CA ALA A 315 8.26 -0.39 23.39
C ALA A 315 8.43 0.93 22.64
N ASN A 316 8.38 0.92 21.32
CA ASN A 316 8.53 2.13 20.49
C ASN A 316 7.32 3.08 20.62
N THR A 317 6.12 2.55 20.79
CA THR A 317 4.91 3.36 20.97
C THR A 317 4.84 3.97 22.36
N MET A 318 5.30 3.26 23.39
CA MET A 318 5.44 3.82 24.74
C MET A 318 6.45 4.98 24.79
N PHE A 319 7.56 4.88 24.06
CA PHE A 319 8.54 5.97 23.94
C PHE A 319 7.93 7.21 23.26
N ASN A 320 7.17 7.03 22.20
CA ASN A 320 6.48 8.12 21.50
C ASN A 320 5.44 8.80 22.39
N ALA A 321 4.69 8.06 23.18
CA ALA A 321 3.73 8.61 24.13
C ALA A 321 4.39 9.50 25.20
N LYS A 322 5.61 9.16 25.61
CA LYS A 322 6.36 9.90 26.60
C LYS A 322 6.95 11.21 26.06
N ASN A 323 7.30 11.23 24.77
CA ASN A 323 7.91 12.42 24.15
C ASN A 323 6.90 13.37 23.48
N ASN A 324 5.62 13.06 23.41
CA ASN A 324 4.57 13.84 22.72
C ASN A 324 4.84 14.17 21.23
N ALA A 325 5.94 13.68 20.67
CA ALA A 325 6.44 14.14 19.38
C ALA A 325 5.71 13.48 18.17
N ILE A 326 5.26 12.23 18.30
CA ILE A 326 4.59 11.52 17.22
C ILE A 326 3.43 10.71 17.81
N ARG A 327 2.25 11.33 17.88
CA ARG A 327 1.02 10.67 18.33
C ARG A 327 0.04 10.39 17.18
N ASP A 328 0.23 11.04 16.05
CA ASP A 328 -0.53 10.78 14.83
C ASP A 328 0.06 9.56 14.15
N ILE A 329 -0.31 8.38 14.65
CA ILE A 329 0.22 7.09 14.20
C ILE A 329 -0.90 6.16 13.73
N TYR A 330 -0.57 5.33 12.74
CA TYR A 330 -1.45 4.28 12.25
C TYR A 330 -0.65 3.01 11.94
N THR A 331 -1.33 1.88 11.91
CA THR A 331 -0.80 0.62 11.37
C THR A 331 -1.68 0.10 10.26
N ILE A 332 -1.15 -0.82 9.47
CA ILE A 332 -1.83 -1.42 8.33
C ILE A 332 -2.05 -2.90 8.62
N ALA A 333 -3.30 -3.33 8.57
CA ALA A 333 -3.67 -4.73 8.53
C ALA A 333 -3.94 -5.15 7.08
N SER A 334 -3.36 -6.27 6.66
CA SER A 334 -3.60 -6.84 5.33
C SER A 334 -4.88 -7.66 5.34
N ARG A 335 -5.67 -7.54 4.26
CA ARG A 335 -6.90 -8.27 3.99
C ARG A 335 -6.72 -9.18 2.77
N GLU A 336 -7.79 -9.86 2.38
CA GLU A 336 -7.82 -10.65 1.14
C GLU A 336 -7.48 -9.77 -0.08
N ASN A 337 -6.94 -10.37 -1.12
CA ASN A 337 -6.53 -9.69 -2.38
C ASN A 337 -5.55 -8.52 -2.19
N ASP A 338 -4.73 -8.54 -1.13
CA ASP A 338 -3.85 -7.44 -0.75
C ASP A 338 -4.58 -6.09 -0.49
N GLN A 339 -5.87 -6.15 -0.19
CA GLN A 339 -6.60 -5.02 0.38
C GLN A 339 -6.05 -4.70 1.77
N ILE A 340 -6.31 -3.50 2.25
CA ILE A 340 -5.78 -3.04 3.53
C ILE A 340 -6.86 -2.44 4.41
N SER A 341 -6.62 -2.53 5.72
CA SER A 341 -7.33 -1.74 6.73
C SER A 341 -6.33 -0.85 7.46
N ILE A 342 -6.66 0.41 7.59
CA ILE A 342 -5.90 1.38 8.38
C ILE A 342 -6.45 1.35 9.80
N VAL A 343 -5.59 1.03 10.76
CA VAL A 343 -5.96 0.97 12.17
C VAL A 343 -5.30 2.11 12.92
N PHE A 344 -6.08 2.89 13.64
CA PHE A 344 -5.63 4.06 14.40
C PHE A 344 -5.45 3.75 15.89
N GLY A 345 -4.88 4.69 16.62
CA GLY A 345 -4.62 4.58 18.05
C GLY A 345 -5.89 4.62 18.91
N ASP A 346 -5.70 4.34 20.19
CA ASP A 346 -6.74 4.26 21.23
C ASP A 346 -7.02 5.59 21.94
N GLY A 347 -6.30 6.66 21.59
CA GLY A 347 -6.33 7.95 22.26
C GLY A 347 -5.29 8.11 23.39
N ASN A 348 -4.74 7.00 23.91
CA ASN A 348 -3.71 7.01 24.94
C ASN A 348 -2.31 6.99 24.34
N PHE A 349 -2.01 6.02 23.50
CA PHE A 349 -0.71 5.88 22.82
C PHE A 349 -0.67 6.56 21.46
N GLY A 350 -1.77 6.56 20.73
CA GLY A 350 -1.94 7.24 19.46
C GLY A 350 -3.21 8.07 19.43
N ASN A 351 -3.22 9.13 18.64
CA ASN A 351 -4.38 9.99 18.50
C ASN A 351 -5.53 9.25 17.80
N ILE A 352 -6.76 9.64 18.17
CA ILE A 352 -7.98 9.19 17.48
C ILE A 352 -8.17 10.07 16.24
N PRO A 353 -8.46 9.50 15.06
CA PRO A 353 -8.66 10.28 13.85
C PRO A 353 -9.93 11.12 13.92
N ARG A 354 -9.87 12.36 13.41
CA ARG A 354 -11.01 13.28 13.31
C ARG A 354 -10.88 14.17 12.08
N GLY A 355 -12.01 14.64 11.58
CA GLY A 355 -12.09 15.51 10.42
C GLY A 355 -11.99 14.74 9.09
N ASN A 356 -11.56 15.41 8.04
CA ASN A 356 -11.40 14.81 6.74
C ASN A 356 -10.04 14.12 6.66
N ILE A 357 -10.06 12.85 6.33
CA ILE A 357 -8.86 12.02 6.18
C ILE A 357 -8.80 11.53 4.75
N ARG A 358 -7.68 11.76 4.09
CA ARG A 358 -7.32 11.20 2.80
C ARG A 358 -6.30 10.11 3.01
N VAL A 359 -6.59 8.94 2.46
CA VAL A 359 -5.67 7.81 2.42
C VAL A 359 -5.22 7.64 0.97
N TRP A 360 -3.93 7.92 0.73
CA TRP A 360 -3.29 7.61 -0.53
C TRP A 360 -2.75 6.19 -0.49
N TYR A 361 -2.87 5.48 -1.59
CA TYR A 361 -2.31 4.16 -1.75
C TYR A 361 -1.93 3.91 -3.21
N ARG A 362 -0.93 3.07 -3.41
CA ARG A 362 -0.53 2.67 -4.76
C ARG A 362 -0.98 1.25 -5.02
N THR A 363 -1.70 1.08 -6.13
CA THR A 363 -2.14 -0.22 -6.62
C THR A 363 -1.23 -0.69 -7.72
N GLY A 364 -0.83 -1.96 -7.71
CA GLY A 364 0.05 -2.55 -8.71
C GLY A 364 -0.60 -3.76 -9.37
N LEU A 365 -0.10 -4.12 -10.55
CA LEU A 365 -0.38 -5.44 -11.12
C LEU A 365 0.41 -6.48 -10.34
N ASN A 366 -0.21 -7.58 -9.97
CA ASN A 366 0.41 -8.68 -9.22
C ASN A 366 1.35 -9.50 -10.12
N GLN A 367 2.27 -8.82 -10.82
CA GLN A 367 3.22 -9.42 -11.75
C GLN A 367 4.65 -9.14 -11.27
N SER A 368 5.45 -10.19 -11.21
CA SER A 368 6.87 -10.08 -10.90
C SER A 368 7.67 -9.95 -12.19
N TYR A 369 8.43 -8.87 -12.31
CA TYR A 369 9.38 -8.66 -13.40
C TYR A 369 10.57 -7.81 -12.93
N THR A 370 11.65 -7.89 -13.68
CA THR A 370 12.84 -7.06 -13.45
C THR A 370 12.88 -5.96 -14.50
N LEU A 371 12.99 -4.71 -14.06
CA LEU A 371 13.28 -3.59 -14.94
C LEU A 371 14.79 -3.50 -15.11
N THR A 372 15.24 -3.48 -16.35
CA THR A 372 16.63 -3.19 -16.72
C THR A 372 16.75 -1.73 -17.18
N PRO A 373 17.93 -1.11 -17.14
CA PRO A 373 18.17 0.08 -17.92
C PRO A 373 17.68 -0.18 -19.35
N ASP A 374 17.15 0.78 -20.03
CA ASP A 374 16.57 0.67 -21.39
C ASP A 374 15.24 -0.13 -21.49
N SER A 375 14.65 -0.54 -20.37
CA SER A 375 13.30 -1.15 -20.39
C SER A 375 12.22 -0.19 -20.87
N PHE A 376 12.47 1.11 -20.77
CA PHE A 376 11.58 2.18 -21.20
C PHE A 376 12.26 2.99 -22.31
N ASN A 377 11.78 2.84 -23.52
CA ASN A 377 12.20 3.66 -24.64
C ASN A 377 11.12 4.70 -24.96
N GLN A 378 11.50 5.96 -25.02
CA GLN A 378 10.63 7.08 -25.43
C GLN A 378 9.39 7.26 -24.56
N VAL A 379 9.58 7.28 -23.24
CA VAL A 379 8.51 7.66 -22.31
C VAL A 379 8.25 9.16 -22.45
N ALA A 380 7.03 9.54 -22.81
CA ALA A 380 6.60 10.93 -22.84
C ALA A 380 5.63 11.21 -21.69
N PHE A 381 5.84 12.32 -20.99
CA PHE A 381 4.93 12.83 -19.98
C PHE A 381 4.80 14.34 -20.08
N THR A 382 3.74 14.88 -19.51
CA THR A 382 3.46 16.32 -19.52
C THR A 382 3.36 16.87 -18.12
N LEU A 383 3.75 18.12 -17.94
CA LEU A 383 3.67 18.86 -16.70
C LEU A 383 3.12 20.26 -16.99
N ASP A 384 2.02 20.61 -16.33
CA ASP A 384 1.50 21.97 -16.40
C ASP A 384 2.21 22.83 -15.35
N TYR A 385 2.61 24.02 -15.74
CA TYR A 385 3.30 24.97 -14.89
C TYR A 385 2.80 26.40 -15.11
N VAL A 386 3.05 27.26 -14.13
CA VAL A 386 2.71 28.68 -14.23
C VAL A 386 3.95 29.44 -14.65
N SER A 387 3.88 30.11 -15.80
CA SER A 387 4.97 30.95 -16.31
C SER A 387 5.17 32.22 -15.47
N ALA A 388 6.25 32.93 -15.71
CA ALA A 388 6.52 34.21 -15.07
C ALA A 388 5.43 35.28 -15.37
N SER A 389 4.73 35.14 -16.50
CA SER A 389 3.58 35.98 -16.88
C SER A 389 2.28 35.62 -16.15
N GLY A 390 2.24 34.53 -15.36
CA GLY A 390 1.08 34.03 -14.67
C GLY A 390 0.16 33.14 -15.50
N ASN A 391 0.54 32.82 -16.72
CA ASN A 391 -0.22 31.91 -17.59
C ASN A 391 0.12 30.45 -17.25
N VAL A 392 -0.86 29.57 -17.41
CA VAL A 392 -0.64 28.12 -17.33
C VAL A 392 -0.18 27.63 -18.68
N ASN A 393 1.00 27.02 -18.71
CA ASN A 393 1.61 26.43 -19.91
C ASN A 393 1.91 24.96 -19.65
N THR A 394 2.10 24.20 -20.71
CA THR A 394 2.37 22.77 -20.65
C THR A 394 3.78 22.47 -21.15
N ALA A 395 4.58 21.85 -20.31
CA ALA A 395 5.86 21.27 -20.68
C ALA A 395 5.68 19.78 -21.01
N ARG A 396 6.18 19.36 -22.16
CA ARG A 396 6.25 17.96 -22.58
C ARG A 396 7.69 17.49 -22.47
N PHE A 397 7.90 16.43 -21.74
CA PHE A 397 9.18 15.77 -21.55
C PHE A 397 9.22 14.45 -22.30
N THR A 398 10.40 14.09 -22.80
CA THR A 398 10.70 12.74 -23.31
C THR A 398 11.89 12.21 -22.52
N ALA A 399 11.81 10.95 -22.10
CA ALA A 399 12.80 10.26 -21.28
C ALA A 399 13.08 8.86 -21.85
#